data_959b60eb57eb09a7c17fcd1e4bbf14aa
#
_entry.id   959b60eb57eb09a7c17fcd1e4bbf14aa
#
_cell.length_a   1.000
_cell.length_b   1.000
_cell.length_c   1.000
_cell.angle_alpha   90.00
_cell.angle_beta   90.00
_cell.angle_gamma   90.00
#
_symmetry.space_group_name_H-M   'P 1'
#
loop_
_entity.id
_entity.type
_entity.pdbx_description
1 polymer ?
#
loop_
_entity_poly.entity_id
_entity_poly.type
_entity_poly.pdbx_seq_one_letter_code
_entity_poly.pdbx_strand_id
1 'polypeptide(L)'
;MIAVLVKGVLSPDDAELAVRAGADGIVVSNHGGRQLNHSLASLDALPAVAQRVARRVPVLLDGGIRRGTDVLMALMLGADAVLLGRPVLWGLAVAGEKGVSRVLDIVRDELRRAMALCGVRSVQEAKSQCLLIRKGEVLGDPQQAQPPLPLQAVSRL
;
A
#
# COMPACT_ATOMS: atom_id res chain seq x y z
N MET A 1 -8.03 -16.75 -17.59
CA MET A 1 -7.82 -15.30 -17.83
C MET A 1 -6.63 -14.89 -16.98
N ILE A 2 -5.70 -14.12 -17.51
CA ILE A 2 -4.50 -13.66 -16.76
C ILE A 2 -4.81 -12.25 -16.25
N ALA A 3 -4.59 -12.00 -14.96
CA ALA A 3 -4.73 -10.67 -14.39
C ALA A 3 -3.53 -9.79 -14.79
N VAL A 4 -3.79 -8.55 -15.22
CA VAL A 4 -2.78 -7.59 -15.64
C VAL A 4 -2.71 -6.43 -14.66
N LEU A 5 -1.57 -6.25 -14.01
CA LEU A 5 -1.32 -5.12 -13.12
C LEU A 5 -0.36 -4.13 -13.79
N VAL A 6 -0.72 -2.84 -13.78
CA VAL A 6 0.15 -1.77 -14.28
C VAL A 6 0.99 -1.23 -13.13
N LYS A 7 2.32 -1.35 -13.26
CA LYS A 7 3.28 -0.95 -12.23
C LYS A 7 4.10 0.27 -12.66
N GLY A 8 4.45 1.11 -11.71
CA GLY A 8 5.24 2.32 -11.95
C GLY A 8 4.37 3.58 -12.02
N VAL A 9 3.13 3.48 -11.57
CA VAL A 9 2.16 4.58 -11.61
C VAL A 9 2.39 5.49 -10.40
N LEU A 10 2.58 6.80 -10.67
CA LEU A 10 2.68 7.85 -9.66
C LEU A 10 1.67 8.98 -9.88
N SER A 11 1.09 9.05 -11.08
CA SER A 11 0.07 10.03 -11.47
C SER A 11 -1.34 9.45 -11.30
N PRO A 12 -2.27 10.19 -10.66
CA PRO A 12 -3.67 9.78 -10.63
C PRO A 12 -4.32 9.66 -12.01
N ASP A 13 -3.91 10.49 -12.97
CA ASP A 13 -4.45 10.46 -14.33
C ASP A 13 -3.96 9.24 -15.10
N ASP A 14 -2.69 8.84 -14.93
CA ASP A 14 -2.17 7.58 -15.51
C ASP A 14 -2.87 6.36 -14.89
N ALA A 15 -3.17 6.40 -13.60
CA ALA A 15 -3.95 5.35 -12.95
C ALA A 15 -5.36 5.23 -13.57
N GLU A 16 -6.02 6.37 -13.81
CA GLU A 16 -7.32 6.41 -14.47
C GLU A 16 -7.26 5.83 -15.90
N LEU A 17 -6.23 6.19 -16.67
CA LEU A 17 -6.04 5.67 -18.02
C LEU A 17 -5.82 4.16 -18.00
N ALA A 18 -5.00 3.65 -17.08
CA ALA A 18 -4.76 2.22 -16.93
C ALA A 18 -6.05 1.44 -16.60
N VAL A 19 -6.85 1.94 -15.67
CA VAL A 19 -8.14 1.33 -15.31
C VAL A 19 -9.10 1.32 -16.50
N ARG A 20 -9.20 2.42 -17.25
CA ARG A 20 -10.03 2.49 -18.47
C ARG A 20 -9.55 1.56 -19.57
N ALA A 21 -8.23 1.33 -19.65
CA ALA A 21 -7.65 0.38 -20.60
C ALA A 21 -7.84 -1.09 -20.20
N GLY A 22 -8.47 -1.36 -19.03
CA GLY A 22 -8.79 -2.72 -18.58
C GLY A 22 -7.73 -3.35 -17.68
N ALA A 23 -6.87 -2.55 -17.01
CA ALA A 23 -5.98 -3.09 -16.01
C ALA A 23 -6.76 -3.65 -14.83
N ASP A 24 -6.35 -4.82 -14.33
CA ASP A 24 -6.96 -5.51 -13.18
C ASP A 24 -6.41 -5.00 -11.83
N GLY A 25 -5.36 -4.17 -11.85
CA GLY A 25 -4.81 -3.54 -10.65
C GLY A 25 -3.71 -2.53 -10.97
N ILE A 26 -3.44 -1.67 -9.99
CA ILE A 26 -2.43 -0.62 -10.06
C ILE A 26 -1.35 -0.86 -8.99
N VAL A 27 -0.08 -0.76 -9.37
CA VAL A 27 1.03 -0.75 -8.42
C VAL A 27 1.65 0.65 -8.40
N VAL A 28 1.39 1.39 -7.34
CA VAL A 28 2.02 2.70 -7.09
C VAL A 28 3.49 2.47 -6.76
N SER A 29 4.37 2.99 -7.61
CA SER A 29 5.78 2.64 -7.57
C SER A 29 6.66 3.66 -8.29
N ASN A 30 7.73 4.11 -7.63
CA ASN A 30 8.84 4.81 -8.28
C ASN A 30 10.01 3.87 -8.62
N HIS A 31 9.75 2.57 -8.68
CA HIS A 31 10.76 1.53 -8.95
C HIS A 31 11.93 1.52 -7.94
N GLY A 32 11.65 1.89 -6.67
CA GLY A 32 12.66 2.01 -5.62
C GLY A 32 13.64 3.18 -5.83
N GLY A 33 13.23 4.21 -6.58
CA GLY A 33 14.03 5.39 -6.94
C GLY A 33 15.15 5.07 -7.95
N ARG A 34 15.05 3.99 -8.70
CA ARG A 34 16.13 3.47 -9.56
C ARG A 34 16.01 3.86 -11.03
N GLN A 35 14.92 4.50 -11.44
CA GLN A 35 14.68 4.86 -12.84
C GLN A 35 14.82 6.36 -13.07
N LEU A 36 13.93 7.15 -12.49
CA LEU A 36 13.89 8.60 -12.67
C LEU A 36 14.36 9.30 -11.39
N ASN A 37 15.37 10.16 -11.52
CA ASN A 37 15.82 11.03 -10.45
C ASN A 37 14.72 12.03 -10.07
N HIS A 38 14.62 12.35 -8.79
CA HIS A 38 13.65 13.32 -8.25
C HIS A 38 12.19 12.94 -8.47
N SER A 39 11.89 11.68 -8.80
CA SER A 39 10.52 11.18 -8.82
C SER A 39 9.90 11.20 -7.42
N LEU A 40 8.58 11.41 -7.36
CA LEU A 40 7.82 11.38 -6.12
C LEU A 40 8.01 10.04 -5.39
N ALA A 41 8.04 10.06 -4.06
CA ALA A 41 8.01 8.81 -3.30
C ALA A 41 6.65 8.12 -3.49
N SER A 42 6.68 6.78 -3.61
CA SER A 42 5.45 6.01 -3.86
C SER A 42 4.39 6.24 -2.78
N LEU A 43 4.80 6.38 -1.52
CA LEU A 43 3.88 6.62 -0.41
C LEU A 43 3.21 8.01 -0.52
N ASP A 44 3.91 9.02 -1.02
CA ASP A 44 3.36 10.37 -1.21
C ASP A 44 2.36 10.43 -2.38
N ALA A 45 2.56 9.59 -3.42
CA ALA A 45 1.65 9.49 -4.55
C ALA A 45 0.38 8.68 -4.22
N LEU A 46 0.48 7.75 -3.27
CA LEU A 46 -0.56 6.76 -2.98
C LEU A 46 -1.95 7.35 -2.71
N PRO A 47 -2.13 8.37 -1.84
CA PRO A 47 -3.47 8.88 -1.51
C PRO A 47 -4.22 9.38 -2.74
N ALA A 48 -3.55 10.16 -3.59
CA ALA A 48 -4.15 10.72 -4.80
C ALA A 48 -4.51 9.64 -5.82
N VAL A 49 -3.64 8.63 -6.00
CA VAL A 49 -3.90 7.49 -6.88
C VAL A 49 -5.06 6.65 -6.34
N ALA A 50 -5.05 6.31 -5.05
CA ALA A 50 -6.11 5.51 -4.43
C ALA A 50 -7.48 6.22 -4.52
N GLN A 51 -7.52 7.53 -4.29
CA GLN A 51 -8.72 8.34 -4.46
C GLN A 51 -9.22 8.31 -5.90
N ARG A 52 -8.34 8.45 -6.89
CA ARG A 52 -8.69 8.44 -8.32
C ARG A 52 -9.19 7.08 -8.78
N VAL A 53 -8.56 6.00 -8.35
CA VAL A 53 -8.96 4.62 -8.67
C VAL A 53 -10.31 4.28 -8.03
N ALA A 54 -10.63 4.87 -6.87
CA ALA A 54 -11.92 4.74 -6.18
C ALA A 54 -12.36 3.28 -5.99
N ARG A 55 -11.43 2.40 -5.64
CA ARG A 55 -11.66 0.96 -5.40
C ARG A 55 -12.22 0.17 -6.59
N ARG A 56 -12.14 0.68 -7.81
CA ARG A 56 -12.56 -0.04 -9.02
C ARG A 56 -11.67 -1.26 -9.30
N VAL A 57 -10.39 -1.14 -8.96
CA VAL A 57 -9.38 -2.20 -8.99
C VAL A 57 -8.48 -2.11 -7.75
N PRO A 58 -7.81 -3.17 -7.32
CA PRO A 58 -6.87 -3.11 -6.22
C PRO A 58 -5.70 -2.17 -6.51
N VAL A 59 -5.30 -1.44 -5.47
CA VAL A 59 -4.12 -0.56 -5.48
C VAL A 59 -3.06 -1.13 -4.56
N LEU A 60 -1.92 -1.48 -5.13
CA LEU A 60 -0.76 -1.97 -4.40
C LEU A 60 0.30 -0.88 -4.32
N LEU A 61 1.19 -1.00 -3.34
CA LEU A 61 2.31 -0.07 -3.18
C LEU A 61 3.62 -0.82 -3.04
N ASP A 62 4.68 -0.33 -3.69
CA ASP A 62 6.04 -0.70 -3.37
C ASP A 62 6.94 0.53 -3.16
N GLY A 63 8.15 0.28 -2.71
CA GLY A 63 9.13 1.33 -2.43
C GLY A 63 9.10 1.81 -0.99
N GLY A 64 10.22 1.66 -0.30
CA GLY A 64 10.41 2.15 1.08
C GLY A 64 9.89 1.24 2.19
N ILE A 65 9.13 0.21 1.91
CA ILE A 65 8.58 -0.71 2.93
C ILE A 65 9.70 -1.54 3.56
N ARG A 66 9.93 -1.35 4.86
CA ARG A 66 10.97 -2.03 5.64
C ARG A 66 10.46 -2.58 6.96
N ARG A 67 9.40 -2.00 7.51
CA ARG A 67 8.81 -2.31 8.81
C ARG A 67 7.32 -2.56 8.72
N GLY A 68 6.76 -3.23 9.71
CA GLY A 68 5.32 -3.40 9.82
C GLY A 68 4.54 -2.08 9.94
N THR A 69 5.14 -1.04 10.52
CA THR A 69 4.56 0.31 10.55
C THR A 69 4.42 0.94 9.17
N ASP A 70 5.37 0.69 8.26
CA ASP A 70 5.29 1.18 6.88
C ASP A 70 4.13 0.51 6.14
N VAL A 71 3.92 -0.80 6.41
CA VAL A 71 2.77 -1.54 5.87
C VAL A 71 1.47 -0.95 6.37
N LEU A 72 1.33 -0.73 7.69
CA LEU A 72 0.13 -0.14 8.27
C LEU A 72 -0.16 1.24 7.67
N MET A 73 0.87 2.07 7.53
CA MET A 73 0.77 3.40 6.92
C MET A 73 0.25 3.33 5.47
N ALA A 74 0.80 2.43 4.66
CA ALA A 74 0.34 2.23 3.28
C ALA A 74 -1.14 1.80 3.22
N LEU A 75 -1.55 0.88 4.10
CA LEU A 75 -2.95 0.43 4.19
C LEU A 75 -3.90 1.57 4.57
N MET A 76 -3.53 2.39 5.56
CA MET A 76 -4.32 3.55 5.99
C MET A 76 -4.41 4.63 4.90
N LEU A 77 -3.41 4.74 4.04
CA LEU A 77 -3.39 5.68 2.90
C LEU A 77 -4.06 5.14 1.64
N GLY A 78 -4.65 3.95 1.69
CA GLY A 78 -5.50 3.42 0.63
C GLY A 78 -4.91 2.27 -0.19
N ALA A 79 -3.75 1.73 0.17
CA ALA A 79 -3.25 0.52 -0.46
C ALA A 79 -4.06 -0.72 -0.02
N ASP A 80 -4.23 -1.67 -0.94
CA ASP A 80 -4.83 -2.98 -0.65
C ASP A 80 -3.77 -3.98 -0.20
N ALA A 81 -2.55 -3.85 -0.71
CA ALA A 81 -1.41 -4.66 -0.34
C ALA A 81 -0.10 -3.89 -0.59
N VAL A 82 1.00 -4.44 -0.08
CA VAL A 82 2.36 -3.91 -0.30
C VAL A 82 3.26 -4.98 -0.90
N LEU A 83 4.28 -4.53 -1.64
CA LEU A 83 5.33 -5.39 -2.17
C LEU A 83 6.64 -5.06 -1.48
N LEU A 84 7.39 -6.09 -1.12
CA LEU A 84 8.70 -5.99 -0.50
C LEU A 84 9.80 -6.32 -1.53
N GLY A 85 10.76 -5.43 -1.68
CA GLY A 85 11.92 -5.62 -2.56
C GLY A 85 13.18 -5.99 -1.77
N ARG A 86 14.06 -5.01 -1.58
CA ARG A 86 15.38 -5.18 -0.95
C ARG A 86 15.41 -5.93 0.38
N PRO A 87 14.51 -5.74 1.34
CA PRO A 87 14.52 -6.51 2.58
C PRO A 87 14.49 -8.01 2.38
N VAL A 88 13.71 -8.50 1.40
CA VAL A 88 13.66 -9.93 1.05
C VAL A 88 15.00 -10.41 0.50
N LEU A 89 15.66 -9.61 -0.35
CA LEU A 89 16.98 -9.92 -0.90
C LEU A 89 18.05 -9.97 0.19
N TRP A 90 17.99 -9.09 1.19
CA TRP A 90 18.91 -9.13 2.32
C TRP A 90 18.72 -10.41 3.15
N GLY A 91 17.46 -10.79 3.41
CA GLY A 91 17.16 -12.06 4.08
C GLY A 91 17.70 -13.26 3.30
N LEU A 92 17.48 -13.27 1.99
CA LEU A 92 17.97 -14.31 1.09
C LEU A 92 19.52 -14.42 1.14
N ALA A 93 20.22 -13.28 1.09
CA ALA A 93 21.68 -13.23 1.14
C ALA A 93 22.25 -13.74 2.47
N VAL A 94 21.57 -13.50 3.59
CA VAL A 94 22.04 -13.88 4.93
C VAL A 94 21.81 -15.37 5.21
N ALA A 95 20.63 -15.92 4.87
CA ALA A 95 20.25 -17.27 5.30
C ALA A 95 19.33 -18.00 4.30
N GLY A 96 19.40 -17.66 3.02
CA GLY A 96 18.60 -18.32 1.98
C GLY A 96 17.10 -18.24 2.26
N GLU A 97 16.38 -19.33 2.05
CA GLU A 97 14.94 -19.44 2.28
C GLU A 97 14.55 -19.06 3.73
N LYS A 98 15.30 -19.55 4.71
CA LYS A 98 15.05 -19.23 6.13
C LYS A 98 15.17 -17.75 6.41
N GLY A 99 16.10 -17.06 5.74
CA GLY A 99 16.26 -15.60 5.85
C GLY A 99 15.08 -14.85 5.28
N VAL A 100 14.57 -15.27 4.12
CA VAL A 100 13.35 -14.71 3.52
C VAL A 100 12.16 -14.88 4.45
N SER A 101 11.93 -16.11 4.94
CA SER A 101 10.86 -16.42 5.88
C SER A 101 10.95 -15.53 7.13
N ARG A 102 12.16 -15.38 7.68
CA ARG A 102 12.38 -14.55 8.86
C ARG A 102 12.06 -13.07 8.63
N VAL A 103 12.41 -12.52 7.47
CA VAL A 103 12.07 -11.12 7.12
C VAL A 103 10.56 -10.93 7.07
N LEU A 104 9.84 -11.86 6.43
CA LEU A 104 8.37 -11.80 6.36
C LEU A 104 7.73 -11.91 7.75
N ASP A 105 8.25 -12.77 8.61
CA ASP A 105 7.80 -12.91 10.00
C ASP A 105 8.01 -11.62 10.79
N ILE A 106 9.18 -11.00 10.67
CA ILE A 106 9.48 -9.72 11.34
C ILE A 106 8.47 -8.65 10.94
N VAL A 107 8.27 -8.45 9.64
CA VAL A 107 7.34 -7.43 9.13
C VAL A 107 5.91 -7.71 9.59
N ARG A 108 5.48 -8.99 9.55
CA ARG A 108 4.16 -9.41 10.01
C ARG A 108 3.96 -9.12 11.49
N ASP A 109 4.94 -9.47 12.34
CA ASP A 109 4.84 -9.30 13.79
C ASP A 109 4.90 -7.82 14.19
N GLU A 110 5.68 -7.01 13.47
CA GLU A 110 5.68 -5.56 13.63
C GLU A 110 4.34 -4.94 13.23
N LEU A 111 3.74 -5.39 12.09
CA LEU A 111 2.42 -4.95 11.66
C LEU A 111 1.36 -5.27 12.71
N ARG A 112 1.35 -6.50 13.25
CA ARG A 112 0.39 -6.90 14.29
C ARG A 112 0.50 -6.01 15.54
N ARG A 113 1.73 -5.72 15.97
CA ARG A 113 1.97 -4.83 17.12
C ARG A 113 1.53 -3.40 16.83
N ALA A 114 1.85 -2.87 15.64
CA ALA A 114 1.42 -1.54 15.23
C ALA A 114 -0.12 -1.43 15.19
N MET A 115 -0.80 -2.41 14.61
CA MET A 115 -2.26 -2.48 14.60
C MET A 115 -2.84 -2.49 16.01
N ALA A 116 -2.28 -3.31 16.92
CA ALA A 116 -2.73 -3.37 18.32
C ALA A 116 -2.55 -2.03 19.03
N LEU A 117 -1.41 -1.35 18.84
CA LEU A 117 -1.14 -0.03 19.44
C LEU A 117 -2.07 1.06 18.90
N CYS A 118 -2.53 0.94 17.67
CA CYS A 118 -3.51 1.84 17.05
C CYS A 118 -4.97 1.46 17.36
N GLY A 119 -5.22 0.37 18.11
CA GLY A 119 -6.56 -0.12 18.36
C GLY A 119 -7.27 -0.71 17.14
N VAL A 120 -6.51 -1.10 16.11
CA VAL A 120 -7.01 -1.61 14.84
C VAL A 120 -7.00 -3.15 14.85
N ARG A 121 -8.15 -3.78 14.62
CA ARG A 121 -8.34 -5.23 14.73
C ARG A 121 -8.23 -5.97 13.40
N SER A 122 -8.35 -5.26 12.27
CA SER A 122 -8.29 -5.85 10.93
C SER A 122 -7.70 -4.87 9.91
N VAL A 123 -7.22 -5.40 8.77
CA VAL A 123 -6.76 -4.59 7.64
C VAL A 123 -7.89 -3.69 7.10
N GLN A 124 -9.13 -4.17 7.10
CA GLN A 124 -10.29 -3.40 6.67
C GLN A 124 -10.54 -2.22 7.61
N GLU A 125 -10.40 -2.45 8.90
CA GLU A 125 -10.53 -1.39 9.91
C GLU A 125 -9.40 -0.37 9.76
N ALA A 126 -8.16 -0.80 9.49
CA ALA A 126 -7.03 0.09 9.22
C ALA A 126 -7.30 1.05 8.05
N LYS A 127 -7.95 0.58 7.00
CA LYS A 127 -8.29 1.38 5.82
C LYS A 127 -9.38 2.43 6.07
N SER A 128 -10.18 2.27 7.12
CA SER A 128 -11.24 3.21 7.50
C SER A 128 -10.79 4.23 8.54
N GLN A 129 -9.64 3.99 9.19
CA GLN A 129 -9.10 4.85 10.25
C GLN A 129 -7.80 5.47 9.76
N CYS A 130 -7.82 6.73 9.36
CA CYS A 130 -6.59 7.47 9.08
C CYS A 130 -6.09 8.11 10.39
N LEU A 131 -5.07 7.52 11.01
CA LEU A 131 -4.42 8.03 12.21
C LEU A 131 -3.07 8.70 11.91
N LEU A 132 -2.84 9.09 10.64
CA LEU A 132 -1.56 9.59 10.19
C LEU A 132 -1.52 11.11 10.27
N ILE A 133 -0.49 11.62 10.94
CA ILE A 133 -0.17 13.05 10.99
C ILE A 133 1.11 13.27 10.17
N ARG A 134 1.03 14.05 9.11
CA ARG A 134 2.20 14.58 8.43
C ARG A 134 2.70 15.79 9.20
N LYS A 135 4.02 15.98 9.30
CA LYS A 135 4.61 17.14 9.97
C LYS A 135 4.09 18.44 9.34
N GLY A 136 3.15 19.12 10.02
CA GLY A 136 2.50 20.35 9.57
C GLY A 136 1.11 20.22 8.95
N GLU A 137 0.61 19.00 8.70
CA GLU A 137 -0.74 18.76 8.16
C GLU A 137 -1.40 17.59 8.86
N VAL A 138 -2.67 17.74 9.23
CA VAL A 138 -3.51 16.62 9.63
C VAL A 138 -3.95 15.93 8.35
N LEU A 139 -3.40 14.75 8.04
CA LEU A 139 -3.87 13.93 6.93
C LEU A 139 -5.12 13.19 7.36
N GLY A 140 -6.24 13.69 6.93
CA GLY A 140 -7.56 13.13 7.19
C GLY A 140 -8.35 13.93 8.19
N ASP A 141 -9.21 14.81 7.70
CA ASP A 141 -10.32 15.32 8.48
C ASP A 141 -11.23 14.11 8.80
N PRO A 142 -11.48 13.80 10.09
CA PRO A 142 -12.41 12.72 10.47
C PRO A 142 -13.81 12.92 9.87
N GLN A 143 -14.17 14.13 9.46
CA GLN A 143 -15.44 14.45 8.80
C GLN A 143 -15.43 14.18 7.28
N GLN A 144 -14.25 13.97 6.68
CA GLN A 144 -14.08 13.56 5.27
C GLN A 144 -13.82 12.07 5.12
N ALA A 145 -13.74 11.31 6.19
CA ALA A 145 -13.70 9.86 6.14
C ALA A 145 -14.99 9.36 5.48
N GLN A 146 -14.87 8.89 4.26
CA GLN A 146 -16.02 8.25 3.58
C GLN A 146 -16.50 7.08 4.41
N PRO A 147 -17.81 6.90 4.56
CA PRO A 147 -18.36 5.79 5.34
C PRO A 147 -17.84 4.46 4.80
N PRO A 148 -17.60 3.47 5.68
CA PRO A 148 -17.12 2.15 5.26
C PRO A 148 -18.07 1.58 4.21
N LEU A 149 -17.49 1.02 3.13
CA LEU A 149 -18.30 0.33 2.12
C LEU A 149 -19.04 -0.84 2.76
N PRO A 150 -20.31 -1.09 2.37
CA PRO A 150 -21.04 -2.24 2.84
C PRO A 150 -20.30 -3.53 2.50
N LEU A 151 -20.29 -4.46 3.45
CA LEU A 151 -19.55 -5.75 3.44
C LEU A 151 -19.83 -6.68 2.24
N GLN A 152 -20.72 -6.32 1.33
CA GLN A 152 -21.12 -7.14 0.18
C GLN A 152 -20.18 -7.06 -1.04
N ALA A 153 -19.19 -6.16 -1.05
CA ALA A 153 -18.28 -6.00 -2.20
C ALA A 153 -17.03 -6.91 -2.18
N VAL A 154 -16.79 -7.67 -1.09
CA VAL A 154 -15.54 -8.42 -0.89
C VAL A 154 -15.66 -9.93 -1.18
N SER A 155 -16.81 -10.42 -1.62
CA SER A 155 -17.05 -11.87 -1.84
C SER A 155 -16.61 -12.39 -3.22
N ARG A 156 -15.82 -11.67 -4.00
CA ARG A 156 -15.35 -12.08 -5.33
C ARG A 156 -13.84 -11.91 -5.56
N LEU A 157 -13.04 -12.17 -4.54
CA LEU A 157 -11.60 -12.42 -4.69
C LEU A 157 -11.25 -13.76 -4.10
#